data_907c59e16581290ddc0e27638395388e
#
_entry.id   907c59e16581290ddc0e27638395388e
#
_cell.length_a   1.000
_cell.length_b   1.000
_cell.length_c   1.000
_cell.angle_alpha   90.00
_cell.angle_beta   90.00
_cell.angle_gamma   90.00
#
_symmetry.space_group_name_H-M   'P 1'
#
loop_
_entity.id
_entity.type
_entity.pdbx_description
1 polymer ?
#
loop_
_entity_poly.entity_id
_entity_poly.type
_entity_poly.pdbx_seq_one_letter_code
_entity_poly.pdbx_strand_id
1 'polypeptide(L)'
;MGDFEDGVEIIQGRLYWSPLRRQPTSRPSNSHVFTTDEEFIYWNFFLDFGPLNLGHTVKYCKILRKKLDSAKYAQKKIFHYCMSHPHLQTNAAVLMGAFQILELGRTAEEAYAVFGKHAKAFVPFHDASPVACTYKLTVKHCLQAIEKAVHVRIFDYAKFDIRDYEEMEKVECGDLNWIIKDRCFAFAGPQSSREAGLLDGYSTLVPEFYHEYFRRRNVKTIIRLNKRYYDAKRFTKVHDRAQCLQQINAAVLCLSTKLLFVCGWFYIVRLESK
;
A
#
# COMPACT_ATOMS: atom_id res chain seq x y z
N MET A 1 -0.60 0.70 -36.43
CA MET A 1 -0.03 1.28 -35.21
C MET A 1 0.23 0.14 -34.26
N GLY A 2 1.46 -0.03 -33.79
CA GLY A 2 1.83 -1.11 -32.87
C GLY A 2 1.25 -0.87 -31.48
N ASP A 3 0.90 -1.92 -30.77
CA ASP A 3 0.28 -1.86 -29.42
C ASP A 3 1.10 -1.02 -28.40
N PHE A 4 2.41 -0.81 -28.63
CA PHE A 4 3.35 -0.17 -27.68
C PHE A 4 3.89 1.20 -28.12
N GLU A 5 3.35 1.80 -29.19
CA GLU A 5 3.84 3.09 -29.71
C GLU A 5 3.65 4.27 -28.74
N ASP A 6 2.60 4.22 -27.93
CA ASP A 6 2.29 5.22 -26.90
C ASP A 6 2.98 4.94 -25.54
N GLY A 7 3.89 3.99 -25.48
CA GLY A 7 4.61 3.63 -24.26
C GLY A 7 5.47 4.77 -23.73
N VAL A 8 5.51 4.89 -22.41
CA VAL A 8 6.34 5.84 -21.68
C VAL A 8 7.72 5.23 -21.46
N GLU A 9 8.77 5.90 -21.91
CA GLU A 9 10.14 5.48 -21.67
C GLU A 9 10.55 5.84 -20.23
N ILE A 10 10.87 4.83 -19.44
CA ILE A 10 11.29 4.98 -18.03
C ILE A 10 12.81 4.98 -17.92
N ILE A 11 13.47 4.05 -18.58
CA ILE A 11 14.92 3.98 -18.73
C ILE A 11 15.21 4.00 -20.22
N GLN A 12 16.04 4.93 -20.64
CA GLN A 12 16.36 5.17 -22.06
C GLN A 12 16.77 3.86 -22.76
N GLY A 13 16.06 3.54 -23.84
CA GLY A 13 16.31 2.35 -24.66
C GLY A 13 16.03 1.02 -23.98
N ARG A 14 15.60 0.99 -22.70
CA ARG A 14 15.63 -0.23 -21.90
C ARG A 14 14.31 -0.61 -21.21
N LEU A 15 13.65 0.32 -20.53
CA LEU A 15 12.42 0.08 -19.79
C LEU A 15 11.32 1.00 -20.21
N TYR A 16 10.15 0.43 -20.50
CA TYR A 16 8.96 1.13 -20.94
C TYR A 16 7.74 0.74 -20.08
N TRP A 17 6.84 1.70 -19.86
CA TRP A 17 5.54 1.47 -19.27
C TRP A 17 4.45 1.82 -20.29
N SER A 18 3.47 0.91 -20.51
CA SER A 18 2.51 1.06 -21.60
C SER A 18 1.10 0.67 -21.15
N PRO A 19 0.17 1.62 -21.01
CA PRO A 19 -1.24 1.29 -20.85
C PRO A 19 -1.85 0.85 -22.18
N LEU A 20 -2.46 -0.35 -22.22
CA LEU A 20 -3.03 -0.94 -23.41
C LEU A 20 -4.55 -1.09 -23.31
N ARG A 21 -5.28 -0.81 -24.38
CA ARG A 21 -6.75 -0.97 -24.43
C ARG A 21 -7.20 -2.43 -24.51
N ARG A 22 -6.31 -3.32 -24.94
CA ARG A 22 -6.56 -4.76 -25.07
C ARG A 22 -5.27 -5.53 -24.82
N GLN A 23 -5.39 -6.82 -24.60
CA GLN A 23 -4.24 -7.71 -24.54
C GLN A 23 -3.40 -7.56 -25.82
N PRO A 24 -2.05 -7.45 -25.68
CA PRO A 24 -1.21 -7.28 -26.85
C PRO A 24 -1.23 -8.53 -27.73
N THR A 25 -1.53 -8.35 -29.01
CA THR A 25 -1.53 -9.43 -30.02
C THR A 25 -0.16 -9.63 -30.65
N SER A 26 0.69 -8.62 -30.58
CA SER A 26 2.06 -8.65 -31.09
C SER A 26 3.02 -8.11 -30.04
N ARG A 27 4.29 -8.50 -30.14
CA ARG A 27 5.36 -7.98 -29.28
C ARG A 27 6.35 -7.20 -30.12
N PRO A 28 6.88 -6.09 -29.62
CA PRO A 28 7.96 -5.38 -30.30
C PRO A 28 9.16 -6.33 -30.50
N SER A 29 9.86 -6.18 -31.61
CA SER A 29 11.06 -6.96 -31.89
C SER A 29 12.09 -6.77 -30.76
N ASN A 30 12.82 -7.82 -30.45
CA ASN A 30 13.84 -7.82 -29.39
C ASN A 30 13.32 -7.26 -28.04
N SER A 31 12.14 -7.69 -27.61
CA SER A 31 11.53 -7.23 -26.36
C SER A 31 11.17 -8.36 -25.41
N HIS A 32 10.97 -7.99 -24.14
CA HIS A 32 10.30 -8.78 -23.12
C HIS A 32 9.10 -7.98 -22.62
N VAL A 33 7.92 -8.53 -22.80
CA VAL A 33 6.64 -7.91 -22.44
C VAL A 33 6.02 -8.65 -21.27
N PHE A 34 5.56 -7.95 -20.25
CA PHE A 34 4.90 -8.53 -19.08
C PHE A 34 3.88 -7.57 -18.48
N THR A 35 2.96 -8.10 -17.70
CA THR A 35 2.00 -7.37 -16.87
C THR A 35 2.01 -7.92 -15.45
N THR A 36 1.49 -7.17 -14.52
CA THR A 36 1.25 -7.56 -13.12
C THR A 36 -0.23 -7.45 -12.75
N ASP A 37 -1.11 -7.16 -13.71
CA ASP A 37 -2.54 -6.92 -13.46
C ASP A 37 -3.26 -8.12 -12.84
N GLU A 38 -2.83 -9.36 -13.19
CA GLU A 38 -3.40 -10.60 -12.67
C GLU A 38 -2.70 -11.09 -11.39
N GLU A 39 -1.46 -10.64 -11.16
CA GLU A 39 -0.67 -11.02 -9.98
C GLU A 39 -0.95 -10.12 -8.79
N PHE A 40 -1.08 -8.81 -9.03
CA PHE A 40 -1.29 -7.82 -7.97
C PHE A 40 -2.73 -7.30 -8.01
N ILE A 41 -3.63 -8.10 -7.45
CA ILE A 41 -5.06 -7.78 -7.36
C ILE A 41 -5.29 -6.99 -6.07
N TYR A 42 -6.00 -5.86 -6.18
CA TYR A 42 -6.50 -5.14 -5.03
C TYR A 42 -7.85 -5.71 -4.61
N TRP A 43 -7.92 -6.28 -3.42
CA TRP A 43 -9.17 -6.77 -2.83
C TRP A 43 -9.87 -5.60 -2.14
N ASN A 44 -10.89 -5.06 -2.80
CA ASN A 44 -11.63 -3.92 -2.30
C ASN A 44 -12.55 -4.29 -1.13
N PHE A 45 -12.70 -3.37 -0.20
CA PHE A 45 -13.69 -3.49 0.86
C PHE A 45 -15.06 -2.97 0.40
N PHE A 46 -15.10 -1.87 -0.35
CA PHE A 46 -16.33 -1.28 -0.89
C PHE A 46 -16.08 -0.62 -2.26
N LEU A 47 -15.78 0.67 -2.29
CA LEU A 47 -15.49 1.43 -3.53
C LEU A 47 -14.00 1.73 -3.72
N ASP A 48 -13.19 1.36 -2.74
CA ASP A 48 -11.74 1.47 -2.79
C ASP A 48 -11.17 0.55 -3.89
N PHE A 49 -10.10 1.01 -4.53
CA PHE A 49 -9.45 0.24 -5.60
C PHE A 49 -7.92 0.27 -5.56
N GLY A 50 -7.38 0.84 -4.48
CA GLY A 50 -5.94 1.05 -4.30
C GLY A 50 -5.63 2.18 -3.31
N PRO A 51 -4.34 2.58 -3.23
CA PRO A 51 -3.21 1.98 -3.93
C PRO A 51 -2.90 0.56 -3.47
N LEU A 52 -2.21 -0.21 -4.31
CA LEU A 52 -1.66 -1.50 -3.90
C LEU A 52 -0.73 -1.31 -2.70
N ASN A 53 -0.73 -2.28 -1.78
CA ASN A 53 -0.01 -2.19 -0.52
C ASN A 53 1.52 -2.16 -0.69
N LEU A 54 2.23 -1.92 0.41
CA LEU A 54 3.69 -1.78 0.40
C LEU A 54 4.37 -3.11 0.04
N GLY A 55 3.80 -4.25 0.42
CA GLY A 55 4.28 -5.58 0.03
C GLY A 55 4.28 -5.77 -1.48
N HIS A 56 3.16 -5.46 -2.15
CA HIS A 56 3.07 -5.49 -3.62
C HIS A 56 4.05 -4.51 -4.27
N THR A 57 4.20 -3.31 -3.70
CA THR A 57 5.15 -2.30 -4.21
C THR A 57 6.59 -2.82 -4.18
N VAL A 58 7.02 -3.39 -3.06
CA VAL A 58 8.38 -3.94 -2.93
C VAL A 58 8.57 -5.17 -3.81
N LYS A 59 7.56 -6.07 -3.89
CA LYS A 59 7.60 -7.22 -4.82
C LYS A 59 7.77 -6.78 -6.26
N TYR A 60 6.98 -5.80 -6.69
CA TYR A 60 7.06 -5.23 -8.02
C TYR A 60 8.48 -4.73 -8.34
N CYS A 61 9.03 -3.92 -7.45
CA CYS A 61 10.39 -3.38 -7.63
C CYS A 61 11.43 -4.51 -7.75
N LYS A 62 11.36 -5.54 -6.90
CA LYS A 62 12.26 -6.69 -6.96
C LYS A 62 12.08 -7.52 -8.25
N ILE A 63 10.84 -7.74 -8.71
CA ILE A 63 10.54 -8.43 -9.98
C ILE A 63 11.15 -7.67 -11.15
N LEU A 64 10.93 -6.36 -11.20
CA LEU A 64 11.41 -5.53 -12.29
C LEU A 64 12.94 -5.42 -12.28
N ARG A 65 13.57 -5.25 -11.13
CA ARG A 65 15.03 -5.28 -10.97
C ARG A 65 15.60 -6.59 -11.48
N LYS A 66 15.05 -7.74 -11.04
CA LYS A 66 15.47 -9.05 -11.49
C LYS A 66 15.36 -9.23 -13.01
N LYS A 67 14.34 -8.65 -13.66
CA LYS A 67 14.21 -8.68 -15.13
C LYS A 67 15.28 -7.81 -15.79
N LEU A 68 15.57 -6.63 -15.24
CA LEU A 68 16.57 -5.71 -15.77
C LEU A 68 18.00 -6.29 -15.68
N ASP A 69 18.31 -7.00 -14.59
CA ASP A 69 19.63 -7.58 -14.32
C ASP A 69 19.82 -8.97 -14.98
N SER A 70 18.76 -9.56 -15.50
CA SER A 70 18.80 -10.88 -16.09
C SER A 70 19.59 -10.92 -17.43
N ALA A 71 20.59 -11.78 -17.52
CA ALA A 71 21.34 -12.04 -18.76
C ALA A 71 20.42 -12.41 -19.95
N LYS A 72 19.31 -13.12 -19.68
CA LYS A 72 18.29 -13.50 -20.66
C LYS A 72 17.66 -12.28 -21.36
N TYR A 73 17.60 -11.15 -20.66
CA TYR A 73 16.97 -9.93 -21.15
C TYR A 73 17.98 -8.80 -21.36
N ALA A 74 19.29 -9.02 -21.23
CA ALA A 74 20.33 -7.97 -21.27
C ALA A 74 20.23 -7.07 -22.50
N GLN A 75 19.96 -7.66 -23.68
CA GLN A 75 19.85 -6.93 -24.95
C GLN A 75 18.39 -6.62 -25.36
N LYS A 76 17.40 -6.90 -24.48
CA LYS A 76 15.99 -6.72 -24.82
C LYS A 76 15.43 -5.44 -24.19
N LYS A 77 14.52 -4.77 -24.90
CA LYS A 77 13.66 -3.76 -24.32
C LYS A 77 12.64 -4.45 -23.41
N ILE A 78 12.41 -3.93 -22.22
CA ILE A 78 11.44 -4.45 -21.26
C ILE A 78 10.23 -3.55 -21.27
N PHE A 79 9.05 -4.13 -21.54
CA PHE A 79 7.78 -3.42 -21.52
C PHE A 79 6.93 -3.98 -20.38
N HIS A 80 6.67 -3.14 -19.38
CA HIS A 80 5.60 -3.38 -18.42
C HIS A 80 4.33 -2.75 -18.97
N TYR A 81 3.32 -3.57 -19.29
CA TYR A 81 2.02 -3.04 -19.69
C TYR A 81 0.98 -3.28 -18.60
N CYS A 82 -0.03 -2.43 -18.57
CA CYS A 82 -1.26 -2.61 -17.82
C CYS A 82 -2.46 -2.37 -18.73
N MET A 83 -3.60 -2.92 -18.37
CA MET A 83 -4.84 -2.58 -19.09
C MET A 83 -5.21 -1.12 -18.81
N SER A 84 -5.73 -0.42 -19.83
CA SER A 84 -6.09 1.00 -19.72
C SER A 84 -7.41 1.25 -18.97
N HIS A 85 -7.85 0.28 -18.15
CA HIS A 85 -8.88 0.51 -17.14
C HIS A 85 -8.35 1.51 -16.10
N PRO A 86 -9.09 2.58 -15.74
CA PRO A 86 -8.59 3.66 -14.90
C PRO A 86 -7.97 3.18 -13.58
N HIS A 87 -8.58 2.20 -12.89
CA HIS A 87 -8.06 1.67 -11.63
C HIS A 87 -6.74 0.91 -11.82
N LEU A 88 -6.67 0.01 -12.81
CA LEU A 88 -5.45 -0.76 -13.10
C LEU A 88 -4.30 0.17 -13.52
N GLN A 89 -4.61 1.14 -14.41
CA GLN A 89 -3.62 2.10 -14.86
C GLN A 89 -3.09 2.97 -13.72
N THR A 90 -3.97 3.42 -12.81
CA THR A 90 -3.58 4.22 -11.64
C THR A 90 -2.69 3.41 -10.67
N ASN A 91 -3.05 2.15 -10.37
CA ASN A 91 -2.24 1.26 -9.54
C ASN A 91 -0.88 0.95 -10.18
N ALA A 92 -0.86 0.63 -11.47
CA ALA A 92 0.38 0.36 -12.21
C ALA A 92 1.31 1.58 -12.26
N ALA A 93 0.74 2.79 -12.31
CA ALA A 93 1.51 4.03 -12.25
C ALA A 93 2.17 4.25 -10.88
N VAL A 94 1.48 3.92 -9.77
CA VAL A 94 2.10 3.95 -8.43
C VAL A 94 3.25 2.97 -8.35
N LEU A 95 3.08 1.73 -8.82
CA LEU A 95 4.15 0.71 -8.82
C LEU A 95 5.37 1.16 -9.63
N MET A 96 5.16 1.64 -10.86
CA MET A 96 6.25 2.11 -11.72
C MET A 96 6.92 3.38 -11.17
N GLY A 97 6.14 4.29 -10.60
CA GLY A 97 6.68 5.49 -9.93
C GLY A 97 7.50 5.13 -8.69
N ALA A 98 7.01 4.20 -7.87
CA ALA A 98 7.75 3.68 -6.72
C ALA A 98 9.08 3.04 -7.12
N PHE A 99 9.10 2.24 -8.21
CA PHE A 99 10.33 1.69 -8.77
C PHE A 99 11.32 2.79 -9.14
N GLN A 100 10.86 3.88 -9.75
CA GLN A 100 11.72 4.99 -10.11
C GLN A 100 12.35 5.68 -8.89
N ILE A 101 11.60 5.79 -7.79
CA ILE A 101 12.12 6.37 -6.55
C ILE A 101 13.08 5.40 -5.85
N LEU A 102 12.66 4.15 -5.64
CA LEU A 102 13.36 3.18 -4.80
C LEU A 102 14.60 2.58 -5.47
N GLU A 103 14.58 2.42 -6.79
CA GLU A 103 15.61 1.73 -7.55
C GLU A 103 16.43 2.63 -8.47
N LEU A 104 15.86 3.76 -8.94
CA LEU A 104 16.54 4.70 -9.80
C LEU A 104 16.94 5.99 -9.09
N GLY A 105 16.53 6.19 -7.82
CA GLY A 105 16.87 7.35 -7.02
C GLY A 105 16.23 8.66 -7.51
N ARG A 106 15.15 8.59 -8.28
CA ARG A 106 14.42 9.76 -8.75
C ARG A 106 13.57 10.36 -7.62
N THR A 107 13.35 11.67 -7.71
CA THR A 107 12.35 12.34 -6.87
C THR A 107 10.93 11.96 -7.28
N ALA A 108 9.97 12.16 -6.40
CA ALA A 108 8.54 11.91 -6.70
C ALA A 108 8.05 12.79 -7.88
N GLU A 109 8.54 14.01 -7.98
CA GLU A 109 8.22 14.92 -9.09
C GLU A 109 8.73 14.38 -10.42
N GLU A 110 9.99 13.96 -10.49
CA GLU A 110 10.59 13.37 -11.69
C GLU A 110 9.86 12.07 -12.07
N ALA A 111 9.62 11.18 -11.10
CA ALA A 111 8.92 9.91 -11.32
C ALA A 111 7.48 10.11 -11.82
N TYR A 112 6.78 11.16 -11.35
CA TYR A 112 5.45 11.50 -11.81
C TYR A 112 5.45 12.17 -13.20
N ALA A 113 6.39 13.09 -13.44
CA ALA A 113 6.46 13.86 -14.67
C ALA A 113 6.65 12.98 -15.92
N VAL A 114 7.33 11.84 -15.78
CA VAL A 114 7.57 10.88 -16.87
C VAL A 114 6.25 10.38 -17.50
N PHE A 115 5.18 10.25 -16.73
CA PHE A 115 3.89 9.78 -17.26
C PHE A 115 3.23 10.74 -18.26
N GLY A 116 3.61 12.04 -18.25
CA GLY A 116 3.22 13.03 -19.24
C GLY A 116 1.70 13.05 -19.51
N LYS A 117 1.32 12.81 -20.77
CA LYS A 117 -0.10 12.79 -21.20
C LYS A 117 -0.96 11.72 -20.50
N HIS A 118 -0.37 10.60 -20.08
CA HIS A 118 -1.08 9.50 -19.44
C HIS A 118 -1.54 9.85 -18.03
N ALA A 119 -0.91 10.81 -17.35
CA ALA A 119 -1.31 11.26 -16.02
C ALA A 119 -2.75 11.79 -15.98
N LYS A 120 -3.30 12.25 -17.10
CA LYS A 120 -4.70 12.70 -17.20
C LYS A 120 -5.73 11.58 -17.03
N ALA A 121 -5.33 10.32 -17.25
CA ALA A 121 -6.20 9.16 -17.09
C ALA A 121 -6.15 8.57 -15.66
N PHE A 122 -5.26 9.06 -14.80
CA PHE A 122 -5.18 8.60 -13.41
C PHE A 122 -6.35 9.16 -12.61
N VAL A 123 -7.14 8.27 -12.01
CA VAL A 123 -8.24 8.65 -11.14
C VAL A 123 -7.77 8.67 -9.68
N PRO A 124 -8.24 9.60 -8.86
CA PRO A 124 -7.95 9.58 -7.44
C PRO A 124 -8.44 8.30 -6.79
N PHE A 125 -7.67 7.74 -5.87
CA PHE A 125 -8.07 6.59 -5.08
C PHE A 125 -9.27 6.96 -4.21
N HIS A 126 -10.27 6.08 -4.22
CA HIS A 126 -11.42 6.20 -3.34
C HIS A 126 -11.13 5.48 -2.02
N ASP A 127 -11.60 6.03 -0.90
CA ASP A 127 -11.56 5.33 0.38
C ASP A 127 -12.66 4.25 0.44
N ALA A 128 -12.62 3.40 1.46
CA ALA A 128 -13.60 2.31 1.64
C ALA A 128 -14.95 2.79 2.20
N SER A 129 -15.27 4.09 2.11
CA SER A 129 -16.54 4.62 2.58
C SER A 129 -17.64 4.47 1.52
N PRO A 130 -18.92 4.32 1.93
CA PRO A 130 -20.05 4.26 1.00
C PRO A 130 -20.51 5.64 0.49
N VAL A 131 -19.86 6.72 0.95
CA VAL A 131 -20.20 8.10 0.64
C VAL A 131 -19.14 8.74 -0.25
N ALA A 132 -19.41 9.95 -0.75
CA ALA A 132 -18.45 10.69 -1.55
C ALA A 132 -17.14 10.87 -0.79
N CYS A 133 -16.04 10.48 -1.42
CA CYS A 133 -14.70 10.59 -0.86
C CYS A 133 -14.31 12.08 -0.70
N THR A 134 -14.03 12.50 0.53
CA THR A 134 -13.67 13.87 0.85
C THR A 134 -12.20 14.18 0.58
N TYR A 135 -11.33 13.15 0.63
CA TYR A 135 -9.91 13.29 0.33
C TYR A 135 -9.56 12.53 -0.94
N LYS A 136 -9.04 13.25 -1.91
CA LYS A 136 -8.65 12.70 -3.20
C LYS A 136 -7.16 12.32 -3.19
N LEU A 137 -6.85 11.12 -2.71
CA LEU A 137 -5.50 10.57 -2.78
C LEU A 137 -5.13 10.30 -4.25
N THR A 138 -4.00 10.83 -4.70
CA THR A 138 -3.55 10.71 -6.09
C THR A 138 -2.26 9.90 -6.20
N VAL A 139 -1.91 9.45 -7.42
CA VAL A 139 -0.59 8.84 -7.72
C VAL A 139 0.54 9.73 -7.21
N LYS A 140 0.48 11.04 -7.48
CA LYS A 140 1.50 11.99 -7.03
C LYS A 140 1.67 11.99 -5.51
N HIS A 141 0.58 11.99 -4.75
CA HIS A 141 0.62 11.92 -3.29
C HIS A 141 1.27 10.62 -2.80
N CYS A 142 0.97 9.48 -3.46
CA CYS A 142 1.58 8.19 -3.11
C CYS A 142 3.10 8.22 -3.33
N LEU A 143 3.55 8.77 -4.46
CA LEU A 143 4.98 8.89 -4.76
C LEU A 143 5.70 9.82 -3.78
N GLN A 144 5.12 10.98 -3.47
CA GLN A 144 5.63 11.90 -2.44
C GLN A 144 5.72 11.25 -1.06
N ALA A 145 4.74 10.40 -0.72
CA ALA A 145 4.75 9.65 0.54
C ALA A 145 5.89 8.62 0.59
N ILE A 146 6.12 7.87 -0.49
CA ILE A 146 7.23 6.91 -0.59
C ILE A 146 8.57 7.63 -0.46
N GLU A 147 8.80 8.69 -1.25
CA GLU A 147 10.01 9.50 -1.18
C GLU A 147 10.26 10.03 0.24
N LYS A 148 9.22 10.61 0.85
CA LYS A 148 9.28 11.12 2.22
C LYS A 148 9.61 10.03 3.22
N ALA A 149 8.97 8.87 3.12
CA ALA A 149 9.18 7.73 4.04
C ALA A 149 10.62 7.24 4.00
N VAL A 150 11.22 7.15 2.82
CA VAL A 150 12.64 6.79 2.63
C VAL A 150 13.54 7.88 3.21
N HIS A 151 13.28 9.15 2.89
CA HIS A 151 14.10 10.27 3.34
C HIS A 151 14.14 10.39 4.87
N VAL A 152 13.00 10.24 5.55
CA VAL A 152 12.93 10.29 7.02
C VAL A 152 13.22 8.95 7.68
N ARG A 153 13.65 7.94 6.91
CA ARG A 153 14.05 6.60 7.38
C ARG A 153 12.98 5.81 8.15
N ILE A 154 11.71 6.06 7.88
CA ILE A 154 10.61 5.22 8.40
C ILE A 154 10.33 4.02 7.50
N PHE A 155 10.81 4.04 6.26
CA PHE A 155 10.79 2.93 5.34
C PHE A 155 12.21 2.64 4.82
N ASP A 156 12.71 1.43 5.10
CA ASP A 156 13.98 0.92 4.60
C ASP A 156 13.70 -0.18 3.58
N TYR A 157 13.76 0.20 2.30
CA TYR A 157 13.49 -0.72 1.18
C TYR A 157 14.41 -1.94 1.16
N ALA A 158 15.69 -1.77 1.51
CA ALA A 158 16.68 -2.84 1.49
C ALA A 158 16.42 -3.91 2.57
N LYS A 159 15.87 -3.48 3.73
CA LYS A 159 15.58 -4.35 4.88
C LYS A 159 14.11 -4.77 4.98
N PHE A 160 13.29 -4.39 4.01
CA PHE A 160 11.86 -4.71 4.07
C PHE A 160 11.63 -6.21 3.90
N ASP A 161 11.09 -6.83 4.95
CA ASP A 161 10.71 -8.24 4.94
C ASP A 161 9.28 -8.38 4.42
N ILE A 162 9.18 -8.83 3.16
CA ILE A 162 7.89 -9.04 2.49
C ILE A 162 7.09 -10.14 3.19
N ARG A 163 7.75 -11.22 3.65
CA ARG A 163 7.06 -12.37 4.25
C ARG A 163 6.44 -11.99 5.59
N ASP A 164 7.21 -11.30 6.44
CA ASP A 164 6.71 -10.78 7.72
C ASP A 164 5.54 -9.82 7.49
N TYR A 165 5.66 -8.90 6.52
CA TYR A 165 4.61 -7.96 6.17
C TYR A 165 3.32 -8.67 5.73
N GLU A 166 3.40 -9.62 4.80
CA GLU A 166 2.25 -10.35 4.28
C GLU A 166 1.62 -11.29 5.31
N GLU A 167 2.42 -11.86 6.21
CA GLU A 167 1.90 -12.67 7.31
C GLU A 167 1.09 -11.81 8.28
N MET A 168 1.61 -10.65 8.67
CA MET A 168 0.94 -9.74 9.58
C MET A 168 -0.34 -9.12 8.99
N GLU A 169 -0.39 -8.94 7.66
CA GLU A 169 -1.55 -8.38 6.95
C GLU A 169 -2.72 -9.35 6.82
N LYS A 170 -2.51 -10.64 7.10
CA LYS A 170 -3.61 -11.60 7.10
C LYS A 170 -4.61 -11.30 8.22
N VAL A 171 -5.91 -11.45 7.90
CA VAL A 171 -7.00 -11.25 8.88
C VAL A 171 -6.81 -12.17 10.08
N GLU A 172 -6.42 -13.42 9.87
CA GLU A 172 -6.17 -14.44 10.90
C GLU A 172 -5.00 -14.04 11.83
N CYS A 173 -4.09 -13.20 11.36
CA CYS A 173 -2.94 -12.69 12.11
C CYS A 173 -3.18 -11.31 12.73
N GLY A 174 -4.37 -10.74 12.53
CA GLY A 174 -4.78 -9.48 13.16
C GLY A 174 -4.83 -8.29 12.22
N ASP A 175 -4.56 -8.49 10.93
CA ASP A 175 -4.50 -7.40 9.92
C ASP A 175 -3.66 -6.23 10.45
N LEU A 176 -2.39 -6.53 10.69
CA LEU A 176 -1.43 -5.64 11.34
C LEU A 176 -0.45 -5.07 10.33
N ASN A 177 -0.29 -3.76 10.32
CA ASN A 177 0.67 -3.08 9.45
C ASN A 177 1.55 -2.10 10.23
N TRP A 178 2.87 -2.32 10.23
CA TRP A 178 3.82 -1.36 10.77
C TRP A 178 3.82 -0.08 9.93
N ILE A 179 3.51 1.04 10.57
CA ILE A 179 3.63 2.39 9.99
C ILE A 179 5.05 2.89 10.21
N ILE A 180 5.53 2.77 11.45
CA ILE A 180 6.93 3.02 11.82
C ILE A 180 7.37 1.83 12.64
N LYS A 181 8.32 1.05 12.12
CA LYS A 181 8.79 -0.17 12.76
C LYS A 181 9.17 0.10 14.22
N ASP A 182 8.73 -0.77 15.13
CA ASP A 182 8.94 -0.72 16.57
C ASP A 182 8.46 0.57 17.28
N ARG A 183 7.62 1.38 16.61
CA ARG A 183 7.03 2.60 17.19
C ARG A 183 5.53 2.70 17.05
N CYS A 184 5.02 2.40 15.85
CA CYS A 184 3.61 2.59 15.56
C CYS A 184 3.14 1.59 14.49
N PHE A 185 2.04 0.92 14.75
CA PHE A 185 1.37 0.07 13.76
C PHE A 185 -0.14 0.31 13.75
N ALA A 186 -0.76 0.04 12.62
CA ALA A 186 -2.20 -0.02 12.46
C ALA A 186 -2.66 -1.48 12.58
N PHE A 187 -3.89 -1.72 13.01
CA PHE A 187 -4.52 -3.04 13.04
C PHE A 187 -6.03 -2.94 12.85
N ALA A 188 -6.66 -4.01 12.39
CA ALA A 188 -8.10 -4.06 12.19
C ALA A 188 -8.87 -3.93 13.50
N GLY A 189 -10.00 -3.23 13.44
CA GLY A 189 -10.85 -2.99 14.62
C GLY A 189 -11.48 -4.28 15.16
N PRO A 190 -11.14 -4.70 16.39
CA PRO A 190 -11.76 -5.89 16.97
C PRO A 190 -13.25 -5.67 17.29
N GLN A 191 -13.99 -6.75 17.37
CA GLN A 191 -15.41 -6.79 17.72
C GLN A 191 -15.63 -7.23 19.17
N SER A 192 -16.85 -7.02 19.70
CA SER A 192 -17.22 -7.43 21.06
C SER A 192 -17.24 -8.95 21.23
N SER A 193 -17.63 -9.71 20.21
CA SER A 193 -17.62 -11.17 20.17
C SER A 193 -17.24 -11.68 18.78
N ARG A 194 -16.81 -12.95 18.69
CA ARG A 194 -16.53 -13.60 17.41
C ARG A 194 -17.79 -13.77 16.54
N GLU A 195 -18.95 -13.89 17.16
CA GLU A 195 -20.25 -14.07 16.50
C GLU A 195 -20.75 -12.74 15.89
N ALA A 196 -20.43 -11.59 16.52
CA ALA A 196 -20.84 -10.28 16.02
C ALA A 196 -20.14 -9.85 14.72
N GLY A 197 -19.15 -10.61 14.28
CA GLY A 197 -18.28 -10.27 13.17
C GLY A 197 -18.35 -11.23 11.99
N LEU A 198 -19.36 -12.10 11.93
CA LEU A 198 -19.63 -12.89 10.73
C LEU A 198 -20.30 -12.03 9.66
N LEU A 199 -19.54 -11.09 9.11
CA LEU A 199 -19.85 -10.44 7.83
C LEU A 199 -19.09 -11.22 6.76
N ASP A 200 -19.81 -11.81 5.81
CA ASP A 200 -19.28 -12.48 4.62
C ASP A 200 -18.34 -13.69 4.87
N GLY A 201 -18.52 -14.42 5.97
CA GLY A 201 -17.73 -15.65 6.23
C GLY A 201 -16.37 -15.43 6.89
N TYR A 202 -16.00 -14.20 7.21
CA TYR A 202 -14.76 -13.88 7.94
C TYR A 202 -15.03 -13.73 9.44
N SER A 203 -14.31 -14.49 10.26
CA SER A 203 -14.35 -14.36 11.73
C SER A 203 -13.55 -13.12 12.13
N THR A 204 -14.24 -12.08 12.62
CA THR A 204 -13.56 -10.91 13.19
C THR A 204 -12.90 -11.28 14.53
N LEU A 205 -11.75 -10.67 14.78
CA LEU A 205 -10.97 -10.89 15.98
C LEU A 205 -11.54 -10.10 17.16
N VAL A 206 -11.35 -10.62 18.36
CA VAL A 206 -11.71 -9.95 19.62
C VAL A 206 -10.47 -9.30 20.25
N PRO A 207 -10.63 -8.32 21.17
CA PRO A 207 -9.49 -7.65 21.82
C PRO A 207 -8.46 -8.59 22.44
N GLU A 208 -8.91 -9.72 23.00
CA GLU A 208 -8.06 -10.72 23.67
C GLU A 208 -7.06 -11.37 22.73
N PHE A 209 -7.37 -11.47 21.45
CA PHE A 209 -6.45 -12.00 20.44
C PHE A 209 -5.13 -11.22 20.37
N TYR A 210 -5.19 -9.91 20.55
CA TYR A 210 -4.04 -9.03 20.44
C TYR A 210 -3.21 -8.95 21.72
N HIS A 211 -3.66 -9.45 22.87
CA HIS A 211 -3.02 -9.25 24.17
C HIS A 211 -1.57 -9.72 24.20
N GLU A 212 -1.32 -10.95 23.72
CA GLU A 212 0.03 -11.52 23.73
C GLU A 212 0.97 -10.75 22.80
N TYR A 213 0.49 -10.41 21.60
CA TYR A 213 1.26 -9.62 20.64
C TYR A 213 1.60 -8.24 21.22
N PHE A 214 0.61 -7.54 21.81
CA PHE A 214 0.81 -6.21 22.40
C PHE A 214 1.74 -6.26 23.60
N ARG A 215 1.66 -7.30 24.42
CA ARG A 215 2.55 -7.49 25.56
C ARG A 215 4.00 -7.67 25.10
N ARG A 216 4.26 -8.55 24.14
CA ARG A 216 5.60 -8.78 23.57
C ARG A 216 6.20 -7.54 22.93
N ARG A 217 5.37 -6.68 22.35
CA ARG A 217 5.78 -5.43 21.71
C ARG A 217 5.76 -4.23 22.63
N ASN A 218 5.49 -4.42 23.94
CA ASN A 218 5.42 -3.36 24.94
C ASN A 218 4.52 -2.18 24.53
N VAL A 219 3.32 -2.50 24.00
CA VAL A 219 2.32 -1.51 23.60
C VAL A 219 1.88 -0.70 24.81
N LYS A 220 1.94 0.63 24.72
CA LYS A 220 1.57 1.56 25.79
C LYS A 220 0.27 2.31 25.51
N THR A 221 -0.03 2.55 24.25
CA THR A 221 -1.17 3.39 23.90
C THR A 221 -1.90 2.77 22.70
N ILE A 222 -3.21 2.66 22.82
CA ILE A 222 -4.10 2.23 21.74
C ILE A 222 -5.00 3.41 21.39
N ILE A 223 -4.98 3.84 20.14
CA ILE A 223 -5.78 4.95 19.64
C ILE A 223 -6.89 4.37 18.75
N ARG A 224 -8.14 4.53 19.16
CA ARG A 224 -9.29 4.09 18.39
C ARG A 224 -9.75 5.19 17.44
N LEU A 225 -9.75 4.90 16.13
CA LEU A 225 -10.16 5.83 15.08
C LEU A 225 -11.59 5.56 14.56
N ASN A 226 -12.21 4.47 14.96
CA ASN A 226 -13.55 4.08 14.52
C ASN A 226 -14.61 4.07 15.65
N LYS A 227 -15.82 3.62 15.34
CA LYS A 227 -16.90 3.45 16.31
C LYS A 227 -16.51 2.46 17.42
N ARG A 228 -17.14 2.61 18.59
CA ARG A 228 -16.94 1.74 19.74
C ARG A 228 -17.70 0.42 19.54
N TYR A 229 -17.01 -0.61 19.08
CA TYR A 229 -17.56 -1.97 18.93
C TYR A 229 -17.24 -2.90 20.10
N TYR A 230 -16.36 -2.46 21.04
CA TYR A 230 -15.98 -3.22 22.23
C TYR A 230 -15.68 -2.30 23.42
N ASP A 231 -15.67 -2.87 24.62
CA ASP A 231 -15.26 -2.12 25.82
C ASP A 231 -13.72 -1.96 25.88
N ALA A 232 -13.26 -0.72 25.96
CA ALA A 232 -11.83 -0.38 26.07
C ALA A 232 -11.13 -1.07 27.25
N LYS A 233 -11.89 -1.38 28.32
CA LYS A 233 -11.37 -2.08 29.50
C LYS A 233 -10.82 -3.47 29.17
N ARG A 234 -11.25 -4.09 28.07
CA ARG A 234 -10.72 -5.39 27.60
C ARG A 234 -9.24 -5.31 27.22
N PHE A 235 -8.76 -4.13 26.77
CA PHE A 235 -7.32 -3.89 26.56
C PHE A 235 -6.61 -3.40 27.84
N THR A 236 -7.22 -2.47 28.58
CA THR A 236 -6.54 -1.81 29.71
C THR A 236 -6.40 -2.69 30.95
N LYS A 237 -7.28 -3.70 31.15
CA LYS A 237 -7.18 -4.64 32.28
C LYS A 237 -5.96 -5.57 32.22
N VAL A 238 -5.43 -5.82 31.03
CA VAL A 238 -4.33 -6.78 30.82
C VAL A 238 -2.97 -6.07 30.67
N HIS A 239 -3.01 -4.77 30.39
CA HIS A 239 -1.83 -3.93 30.23
C HIS A 239 -1.89 -2.81 31.25
N ASP A 240 -1.23 -2.96 32.39
CA ASP A 240 -1.25 -2.03 33.54
C ASP A 240 -0.93 -0.57 33.19
N ARG A 241 -0.47 -0.29 31.97
CA ARG A 241 -0.12 1.04 31.47
C ARG A 241 -0.74 1.40 30.11
N ALA A 242 -1.61 0.55 29.53
CA ALA A 242 -2.22 0.87 28.24
C ALA A 242 -3.35 1.90 28.42
N GLN A 243 -3.18 3.06 27.85
CA GLN A 243 -4.22 4.07 27.75
C GLN A 243 -4.99 3.87 26.43
N CYS A 244 -6.30 3.68 26.52
CA CYS A 244 -7.15 3.69 25.35
C CYS A 244 -7.71 5.11 25.15
N LEU A 245 -7.14 5.86 24.21
CA LEU A 245 -7.61 7.19 23.86
C LEU A 245 -8.82 7.08 22.94
N GLN A 246 -9.93 7.69 23.34
CA GLN A 246 -11.13 7.75 22.52
C GLN A 246 -11.02 8.92 21.54
N GLN A 247 -11.32 8.66 20.28
CA GLN A 247 -11.63 9.62 19.23
C GLN A 247 -10.80 10.91 19.25
N ILE A 248 -9.57 10.84 18.78
CA ILE A 248 -8.95 12.02 18.18
C ILE A 248 -9.60 12.16 16.81
N ASN A 249 -10.20 13.31 16.50
CA ASN A 249 -10.69 13.58 15.15
C ASN A 249 -9.59 13.21 14.15
N ALA A 250 -9.89 12.36 13.18
CA ALA A 250 -8.93 11.90 12.16
C ALA A 250 -8.16 13.06 11.49
N ALA A 251 -8.76 14.26 11.47
CA ALA A 251 -8.15 15.51 11.02
C ALA A 251 -6.88 15.92 11.81
N VAL A 252 -6.81 15.65 13.12
CA VAL A 252 -5.66 16.05 13.96
C VAL A 252 -4.46 15.12 13.75
N LEU A 253 -4.69 13.82 13.51
CA LEU A 253 -3.64 12.87 13.14
C LEU A 253 -3.08 13.13 11.73
N CYS A 254 -3.89 13.70 10.85
CA CYS A 254 -3.52 14.06 9.48
C CYS A 254 -2.50 15.22 9.41
N LEU A 255 -2.47 16.12 10.40
CA LEU A 255 -1.56 17.28 10.41
C LEU A 255 -0.12 16.92 10.81
N SER A 256 0.08 15.85 11.58
CA SER A 256 1.42 15.39 12.00
C SER A 256 1.99 14.25 11.17
N THR A 257 1.15 13.52 10.43
CA THR A 257 1.57 12.38 9.62
C THR A 257 0.74 12.32 8.34
N LYS A 258 1.17 13.03 7.30
CA LYS A 258 0.61 12.94 5.92
C LYS A 258 0.68 11.53 5.30
N LEU A 259 0.98 10.51 6.09
CA LEU A 259 1.21 9.12 5.67
C LEU A 259 0.07 8.15 5.98
N LEU A 260 -1.03 8.59 6.58
CA LEU A 260 -2.08 7.72 7.09
C LEU A 260 -3.47 8.14 6.62
N PHE A 261 -3.74 7.92 5.34
CA PHE A 261 -5.10 7.68 4.89
C PHE A 261 -5.29 6.20 4.60
N VAL A 262 -5.53 5.44 5.65
CA VAL A 262 -6.14 4.13 5.54
C VAL A 262 -7.50 4.22 6.20
N CYS A 263 -8.50 3.88 5.42
CA CYS A 263 -9.92 3.81 5.71
C CYS A 263 -10.29 3.60 7.18
N GLY A 264 -11.39 4.17 7.61
CA GLY A 264 -11.94 4.25 8.97
C GLY A 264 -12.10 2.98 9.82
N TRP A 265 -11.32 1.94 9.58
CA TRP A 265 -11.37 0.65 10.24
C TRP A 265 -10.15 0.34 11.11
N PHE A 266 -9.09 1.18 11.08
CA PHE A 266 -7.84 0.88 11.77
C PHE A 266 -7.69 1.57 13.12
N TYR A 267 -6.92 0.93 13.99
CA TYR A 267 -6.40 1.46 15.25
C TYR A 267 -4.93 1.76 15.08
N ILE A 268 -4.47 2.84 15.71
CA ILE A 268 -3.05 3.16 15.78
C ILE A 268 -2.54 2.84 17.18
N VAL A 269 -1.41 2.18 17.24
CA VAL A 269 -0.71 1.86 18.50
C VAL A 269 0.62 2.57 18.52
N ARG A 270 0.89 3.29 19.59
CA ARG A 270 2.18 3.93 19.84
C ARG A 270 2.98 3.10 20.84
N LEU A 271 4.23 2.81 20.50
CA LEU A 271 5.24 2.26 21.39
C LEU A 271 6.14 3.41 21.85
N GLU A 272 6.50 3.46 23.13
CA GLU A 272 7.53 4.39 23.58
C GLU A 272 8.91 3.77 23.34
N SER A 273 9.81 4.52 22.69
CA SER A 273 11.22 4.16 22.62
C SER A 273 11.81 4.19 24.03
N LYS A 274 12.57 3.14 24.39
CA LYS A 274 13.46 3.18 25.55
C LYS A 274 14.54 4.22 25.34
#